data_101e38ccb01a60c4c7150b5a2e31478d
#
_entry.id   101e38ccb01a60c4c7150b5a2e31478d
#
_cell.length_a   1.000
_cell.length_b   1.000
_cell.length_c   1.000
_cell.angle_alpha   90.00
_cell.angle_beta   90.00
_cell.angle_gamma   90.00
#
_symmetry.space_group_name_H-M   'P 1'
#
loop_
_entity.id
_entity.type
_entity.pdbx_description
1 polymer ?
#
loop_
_entity_poly.entity_id
_entity_poly.type
_entity_poly.pdbx_seq_one_letter_code
_entity_poly.pdbx_strand_id
1 'polypeptide(L)'
;MTTDRTPHPTLSAALPQPLRRRLMAALISTPALPALAQFRVEVTGVGLTQLPVAIAPFRGEAQSPQKIAAIVQADLERSGQFRAVDASGSALDETSRPDVALWRQKSADSLATGSVTRLADGRFDVRFRLWDVVRGQDLGGQSFVVTQGDLRLVAHRISDFIYEKLTGERGVFSTRIVYVTKAGTRFSLWVADADGENAQSALSSPEPIISPAWSPNGGQIAYVSFESRKPVVYVHDVATGRRRLIANFRGSNSAPAWAPDGRTLAVTLSRDGSSQLYTID
;
A
#
# COMPACT_ATOMS: atom_id res chain seq x y z
N MET A 1 -47.20 -11.86 -75.97
CA MET A 1 -45.82 -11.44 -75.64
C MET A 1 -45.37 -12.31 -74.52
N THR A 2 -44.47 -13.19 -74.85
CA THR A 2 -43.91 -14.34 -74.11
C THR A 2 -42.98 -13.92 -73.04
N THR A 3 -43.22 -14.38 -71.81
CA THR A 3 -42.30 -14.29 -70.73
C THR A 3 -41.62 -15.65 -70.51
N ASP A 4 -40.40 -15.68 -70.84
CA ASP A 4 -39.47 -16.81 -70.65
C ASP A 4 -39.12 -16.98 -69.17
N ARG A 5 -39.36 -18.17 -68.60
CA ARG A 5 -38.91 -18.58 -67.25
C ARG A 5 -37.89 -19.69 -67.43
N THR A 6 -36.64 -19.38 -67.26
CA THR A 6 -35.58 -20.37 -67.14
C THR A 6 -35.57 -20.99 -65.73
N PRO A 7 -35.53 -22.31 -65.56
CA PRO A 7 -35.42 -22.97 -64.27
C PRO A 7 -33.98 -23.09 -63.84
N HIS A 8 -33.71 -22.74 -62.59
CA HIS A 8 -32.38 -23.02 -61.92
C HIS A 8 -32.28 -24.51 -61.57
N PRO A 9 -31.13 -25.15 -61.80
CA PRO A 9 -30.91 -26.53 -61.41
C PRO A 9 -30.57 -26.63 -59.91
N THR A 10 -31.37 -27.40 -59.19
CA THR A 10 -31.05 -27.86 -57.84
C THR A 10 -30.09 -29.03 -57.90
N LEU A 11 -28.82 -28.81 -57.55
CA LEU A 11 -27.87 -29.87 -57.34
C LEU A 11 -27.96 -30.40 -55.89
N SER A 12 -28.67 -31.51 -55.73
CA SER A 12 -28.67 -32.33 -54.52
C SER A 12 -27.67 -33.44 -54.70
N ALA A 13 -26.45 -33.27 -54.27
CA ALA A 13 -25.47 -34.31 -54.21
C ALA A 13 -25.50 -35.02 -52.84
N ALA A 14 -26.20 -36.13 -52.75
CA ALA A 14 -26.20 -37.01 -51.59
C ALA A 14 -24.88 -37.82 -51.59
N LEU A 15 -24.02 -37.57 -50.64
CA LEU A 15 -22.82 -38.37 -50.39
C LEU A 15 -23.16 -39.81 -50.00
N PRO A 16 -22.41 -40.83 -50.48
CA PRO A 16 -22.68 -42.24 -50.14
C PRO A 16 -22.45 -42.51 -48.66
N GLN A 17 -23.26 -43.41 -48.09
CA GLN A 17 -23.31 -43.81 -46.68
C GLN A 17 -21.95 -44.10 -46.00
N PRO A 18 -21.00 -44.73 -46.63
CA PRO A 18 -19.69 -45.00 -46.00
C PRO A 18 -18.85 -43.74 -45.74
N LEU A 19 -19.00 -42.69 -46.56
CA LEU A 19 -18.30 -41.42 -46.36
C LEU A 19 -18.85 -40.61 -45.18
N ARG A 20 -20.18 -40.64 -44.96
CA ARG A 20 -20.81 -40.01 -43.78
C ARG A 20 -20.33 -40.62 -42.48
N ARG A 21 -20.16 -41.94 -42.39
CA ARG A 21 -19.66 -42.62 -41.19
C ARG A 21 -18.17 -42.29 -40.92
N ARG A 22 -17.36 -42.10 -41.94
CA ARG A 22 -15.95 -41.71 -41.79
C ARG A 22 -15.78 -40.22 -41.37
N LEU A 23 -16.63 -39.35 -41.86
CA LEU A 23 -16.67 -37.96 -41.46
C LEU A 23 -17.17 -37.76 -40.01
N MET A 24 -18.15 -38.55 -39.58
CA MET A 24 -18.62 -38.54 -38.18
C MET A 24 -17.58 -39.11 -37.21
N ALA A 25 -16.82 -40.13 -37.60
CA ALA A 25 -15.73 -40.69 -36.81
C ALA A 25 -14.51 -39.74 -36.71
N ALA A 26 -14.27 -38.89 -37.72
CA ALA A 26 -13.21 -37.88 -37.67
C ALA A 26 -13.54 -36.65 -36.80
N LEU A 27 -14.83 -36.33 -36.58
CA LEU A 27 -15.27 -35.24 -35.72
C LEU A 27 -15.24 -35.59 -34.23
N ILE A 28 -15.19 -36.89 -33.86
CA ILE A 28 -15.13 -37.34 -32.45
C ILE A 28 -13.69 -37.45 -31.92
N SER A 29 -12.66 -37.36 -32.79
CA SER A 29 -11.24 -37.45 -32.42
C SER A 29 -10.47 -36.13 -32.41
N THR A 30 -11.16 -34.97 -32.24
CA THR A 30 -10.49 -33.71 -31.90
C THR A 30 -9.93 -33.84 -30.50
N PRO A 31 -8.58 -33.73 -30.28
CA PRO A 31 -8.04 -33.71 -28.94
C PRO A 31 -8.66 -32.52 -28.21
N ALA A 32 -9.24 -32.76 -27.03
CA ALA A 32 -9.66 -31.70 -26.14
C ALA A 32 -8.43 -30.83 -25.86
N LEU A 33 -8.42 -29.61 -26.38
CA LEU A 33 -7.43 -28.61 -26.00
C LEU A 33 -7.53 -28.47 -24.48
N PRO A 34 -6.41 -28.51 -23.75
CA PRO A 34 -6.44 -28.27 -22.33
C PRO A 34 -7.13 -26.94 -22.08
N ALA A 35 -8.25 -26.96 -21.37
CA ALA A 35 -8.87 -25.76 -20.87
C ALA A 35 -7.78 -24.99 -20.14
N LEU A 36 -7.41 -23.80 -20.60
CA LEU A 36 -6.52 -22.91 -19.88
C LEU A 36 -7.13 -22.79 -18.48
N ALA A 37 -6.44 -23.34 -17.50
CA ALA A 37 -6.85 -23.26 -16.11
C ALA A 37 -7.06 -21.78 -15.80
N GLN A 38 -8.31 -21.39 -15.65
CA GLN A 38 -8.65 -20.05 -15.17
C GLN A 38 -8.03 -19.93 -13.79
N PHE A 39 -7.10 -19.01 -13.62
CA PHE A 39 -6.45 -18.75 -12.34
C PHE A 39 -7.54 -18.28 -11.37
N ARG A 40 -8.09 -19.22 -10.60
CA ARG A 40 -9.05 -18.91 -9.55
C ARG A 40 -8.25 -18.48 -8.33
N VAL A 41 -8.12 -17.19 -8.10
CA VAL A 41 -7.63 -16.68 -6.84
C VAL A 41 -8.75 -16.92 -5.81
N GLU A 42 -8.64 -17.98 -5.04
CA GLU A 42 -9.40 -18.10 -3.82
C GLU A 42 -8.77 -17.16 -2.80
N VAL A 43 -9.43 -16.04 -2.55
CA VAL A 43 -9.17 -15.24 -1.35
C VAL A 43 -9.78 -16.03 -0.18
N THR A 44 -9.01 -16.97 0.35
CA THR A 44 -9.32 -17.60 1.64
C THR A 44 -9.31 -16.50 2.68
N GLY A 45 -10.39 -16.38 3.42
CA GLY A 45 -10.66 -15.27 4.32
C GLY A 45 -9.48 -14.96 5.25
N VAL A 46 -9.18 -13.68 5.38
CA VAL A 46 -8.27 -13.10 6.37
C VAL A 46 -8.67 -13.68 7.75
N GLY A 47 -7.86 -14.58 8.31
CA GLY A 47 -8.15 -15.15 9.62
C GLY A 47 -7.62 -16.56 9.88
N LEU A 48 -7.39 -17.37 8.85
CA LEU A 48 -6.95 -18.77 9.04
C LEU A 48 -5.42 -18.95 9.03
N THR A 49 -4.64 -17.93 8.70
CA THR A 49 -3.17 -18.03 8.57
C THR A 49 -2.41 -16.85 9.19
N GLN A 50 -3.02 -16.13 10.15
CA GLN A 50 -2.31 -15.03 10.80
C GLN A 50 -1.09 -15.54 11.57
N LEU A 51 0.06 -14.87 11.37
CA LEU A 51 1.30 -15.16 12.06
C LEU A 51 1.23 -14.70 13.52
N PRO A 52 1.38 -15.59 14.51
CA PRO A 52 1.35 -15.21 15.93
C PRO A 52 2.65 -14.48 16.30
N VAL A 53 2.55 -13.21 16.65
CA VAL A 53 3.70 -12.38 17.05
C VAL A 53 3.51 -11.82 18.45
N ALA A 54 4.54 -11.91 19.27
CA ALA A 54 4.61 -11.29 20.58
C ALA A 54 5.49 -10.03 20.49
N ILE A 55 4.98 -8.88 20.93
CA ILE A 55 5.73 -7.64 21.05
C ILE A 55 5.89 -7.34 22.55
N ALA A 56 7.06 -7.58 23.07
CA ALA A 56 7.33 -7.30 24.50
C ALA A 56 7.33 -5.78 24.75
N PRO A 57 6.84 -5.32 25.92
CA PRO A 57 7.01 -3.94 26.32
C PRO A 57 8.50 -3.56 26.27
N PHE A 58 8.84 -2.47 25.61
CA PHE A 58 10.23 -2.05 25.51
C PHE A 58 10.71 -1.52 26.87
N ARG A 59 11.87 -1.99 27.30
CA ARG A 59 12.46 -1.51 28.55
C ARG A 59 12.65 0.02 28.48
N GLY A 60 12.17 0.74 29.50
CA GLY A 60 12.28 2.20 29.58
C GLY A 60 11.17 2.95 28.84
N GLU A 61 10.30 2.30 28.05
CA GLU A 61 9.23 3.00 27.34
C GLU A 61 8.15 3.59 28.27
N ALA A 62 8.11 3.19 29.54
CA ALA A 62 7.19 3.81 30.51
C ALA A 62 7.47 5.31 30.68
N GLN A 63 8.73 5.73 30.58
CA GLN A 63 9.18 7.12 30.62
C GLN A 63 9.27 7.79 29.24
N SER A 64 8.96 7.06 28.17
CA SER A 64 8.92 7.60 26.82
C SER A 64 7.57 8.27 26.53
N PRO A 65 7.55 9.38 25.76
CA PRO A 65 6.31 10.01 25.32
C PRO A 65 5.49 9.12 24.39
N GLN A 66 6.12 8.13 23.78
CA GLN A 66 5.47 7.16 22.87
C GLN A 66 5.65 5.73 23.38
N LYS A 67 4.60 4.93 23.29
CA LYS A 67 4.62 3.50 23.60
C LYS A 67 4.97 2.72 22.34
N ILE A 68 6.26 2.50 22.11
CA ILE A 68 6.80 1.90 20.87
C ILE A 68 6.19 0.51 20.65
N ALA A 69 6.19 -0.36 21.66
CA ALA A 69 5.64 -1.70 21.55
C ALA A 69 4.15 -1.70 21.14
N ALA A 70 3.35 -0.81 21.71
CA ALA A 70 1.93 -0.71 21.38
C ALA A 70 1.67 -0.25 19.92
N ILE A 71 2.48 0.70 19.42
CA ILE A 71 2.39 1.16 18.02
C ILE A 71 2.76 0.03 17.09
N VAL A 72 3.88 -0.67 17.35
CA VAL A 72 4.32 -1.81 16.53
C VAL A 72 3.27 -2.91 16.49
N GLN A 73 2.68 -3.27 17.65
CA GLN A 73 1.63 -4.27 17.70
C GLN A 73 0.41 -3.85 16.88
N ALA A 74 -0.06 -2.59 17.03
CA ALA A 74 -1.21 -2.08 16.31
C ALA A 74 -0.99 -2.06 14.79
N ASP A 75 0.21 -1.71 14.32
CA ASP A 75 0.58 -1.75 12.91
C ASP A 75 0.47 -3.16 12.34
N LEU A 76 1.10 -4.13 13.01
CA LEU A 76 1.12 -5.51 12.56
C LEU A 76 -0.29 -6.12 12.54
N GLU A 77 -1.10 -5.88 13.58
CA GLU A 77 -2.50 -6.34 13.62
C GLU A 77 -3.34 -5.70 12.52
N ARG A 78 -3.17 -4.39 12.26
CA ARG A 78 -3.89 -3.65 11.20
C ARG A 78 -3.59 -4.19 9.81
N SER A 79 -2.41 -4.76 9.57
CA SER A 79 -2.08 -5.40 8.30
C SER A 79 -2.93 -6.63 7.99
N GLY A 80 -3.59 -7.21 9.01
CA GLY A 80 -4.36 -8.45 8.89
C GLY A 80 -3.52 -9.72 8.77
N GLN A 81 -2.19 -9.60 8.66
CA GLN A 81 -1.27 -10.75 8.53
C GLN A 81 -0.84 -11.31 9.88
N PHE A 82 -1.00 -10.56 10.96
CA PHE A 82 -0.51 -10.93 12.28
C PHE A 82 -1.62 -11.00 13.32
N ARG A 83 -1.40 -11.86 14.29
CA ARG A 83 -2.19 -11.97 15.51
C ARG A 83 -1.29 -11.73 16.71
N ALA A 84 -1.68 -10.79 17.56
CA ALA A 84 -0.92 -10.51 18.78
C ALA A 84 -0.97 -11.70 19.75
N VAL A 85 0.16 -11.95 20.38
CA VAL A 85 0.33 -12.85 21.52
C VAL A 85 0.71 -12.04 22.74
N ASP A 86 0.05 -12.29 23.87
CA ASP A 86 0.29 -11.53 25.10
C ASP A 86 1.74 -11.65 25.58
N ALA A 87 2.43 -10.53 25.60
CA ALA A 87 3.80 -10.37 26.09
C ALA A 87 3.86 -9.49 27.34
N SER A 88 2.73 -9.14 27.95
CA SER A 88 2.69 -8.36 29.17
C SER A 88 3.48 -9.02 30.29
N GLY A 89 4.14 -8.19 31.13
CA GLY A 89 4.95 -8.67 32.25
C GLY A 89 6.32 -9.26 31.85
N SER A 90 6.68 -9.31 30.56
CA SER A 90 8.05 -9.69 30.16
C SER A 90 9.03 -8.54 30.42
N ALA A 91 10.19 -8.86 31.00
CA ALA A 91 11.26 -7.89 31.29
C ALA A 91 12.43 -8.03 30.30
N LEU A 92 12.13 -8.35 29.06
CA LEU A 92 13.13 -8.59 28.02
C LEU A 92 13.47 -7.30 27.28
N ASP A 93 14.74 -7.16 26.94
CA ASP A 93 15.26 -6.10 26.05
C ASP A 93 15.96 -6.70 24.82
N GLU A 94 16.57 -5.87 23.98
CA GLU A 94 17.25 -6.30 22.76
C GLU A 94 18.51 -7.15 23.03
N THR A 95 19.05 -7.13 24.26
CA THR A 95 20.23 -7.91 24.64
C THR A 95 19.87 -9.24 25.31
N SER A 96 18.62 -9.39 25.72
CA SER A 96 18.10 -10.56 26.41
C SER A 96 17.93 -11.72 25.46
N ARG A 97 18.41 -12.91 25.82
CA ARG A 97 18.08 -14.15 25.10
C ARG A 97 16.77 -14.69 25.66
N PRO A 98 15.71 -14.78 24.85
CA PRO A 98 14.42 -15.25 25.35
C PRO A 98 14.42 -16.76 25.65
N ASP A 99 13.64 -17.16 26.63
CA ASP A 99 13.27 -18.58 26.80
C ASP A 99 12.28 -18.97 25.70
N VAL A 100 12.80 -19.61 24.67
CA VAL A 100 12.03 -20.07 23.50
C VAL A 100 10.93 -21.04 23.87
N ALA A 101 11.14 -21.91 24.88
CA ALA A 101 10.15 -22.88 25.31
C ALA A 101 8.92 -22.19 25.91
N LEU A 102 9.14 -21.16 26.72
CA LEU A 102 8.07 -20.33 27.29
C LEU A 102 7.21 -19.68 26.19
N TRP A 103 7.85 -19.08 25.17
CA TRP A 103 7.13 -18.38 24.10
C TRP A 103 6.38 -19.34 23.17
N ARG A 104 6.92 -20.55 22.94
CA ARG A 104 6.16 -21.63 22.24
C ARG A 104 4.92 -22.05 23.02
N GLN A 105 5.00 -22.18 24.36
CA GLN A 105 3.83 -22.48 25.19
C GLN A 105 2.76 -21.38 25.10
N LYS A 106 3.16 -20.13 24.92
CA LYS A 106 2.25 -19.01 24.65
C LYS A 106 1.73 -18.96 23.20
N SER A 107 2.11 -19.93 22.36
CA SER A 107 1.74 -20.00 20.94
C SER A 107 2.19 -18.77 20.14
N ALA A 108 3.37 -18.24 20.44
CA ALA A 108 4.05 -17.22 19.64
C ALA A 108 5.01 -17.90 18.66
N ASP A 109 4.95 -17.49 17.38
CA ASP A 109 5.91 -17.90 16.35
C ASP A 109 7.10 -16.96 16.28
N SER A 110 6.90 -15.70 16.68
CA SER A 110 7.93 -14.67 16.70
C SER A 110 7.81 -13.79 17.93
N LEU A 111 8.94 -13.22 18.37
CA LEU A 111 9.01 -12.32 19.51
C LEU A 111 9.89 -11.11 19.15
N ALA A 112 9.39 -9.90 19.37
CA ALA A 112 10.18 -8.68 19.35
C ALA A 112 10.41 -8.19 20.78
N THR A 113 11.66 -7.83 21.08
CA THR A 113 12.10 -7.26 22.36
C THR A 113 12.86 -5.97 22.12
N GLY A 114 12.91 -5.06 23.08
CA GLY A 114 13.62 -3.81 22.85
C GLY A 114 13.75 -2.93 24.07
N SER A 115 14.40 -1.78 23.85
CA SER A 115 14.57 -0.74 24.87
C SER A 115 14.44 0.67 24.29
N VAL A 116 14.05 1.61 25.14
CA VAL A 116 13.99 3.05 24.85
C VAL A 116 14.74 3.77 25.97
N THR A 117 15.79 4.49 25.62
CA THR A 117 16.61 5.23 26.57
C THR A 117 16.70 6.70 26.18
N ARG A 118 16.37 7.60 27.10
CA ARG A 118 16.57 9.04 26.88
C ARG A 118 18.05 9.37 27.10
N LEU A 119 18.66 10.01 26.10
CA LEU A 119 20.06 10.45 26.14
C LEU A 119 20.20 11.81 26.84
N ALA A 120 21.42 12.15 27.25
CA ALA A 120 21.72 13.41 27.92
C ALA A 120 21.42 14.66 27.07
N ASP A 121 21.46 14.54 25.75
CA ASP A 121 21.13 15.61 24.79
C ASP A 121 19.63 15.72 24.49
N GLY A 122 18.80 14.93 25.18
CA GLY A 122 17.34 14.92 25.04
C GLY A 122 16.81 14.05 23.92
N ARG A 123 17.66 13.45 23.09
CA ARG A 123 17.29 12.44 22.09
C ARG A 123 16.95 11.10 22.77
N PHE A 124 16.44 10.19 21.97
CA PHE A 124 16.09 8.83 22.40
C PHE A 124 16.89 7.81 21.60
N ASP A 125 17.48 6.84 22.27
CA ASP A 125 18.07 5.64 21.70
C ASP A 125 17.03 4.51 21.80
N VAL A 126 16.53 4.06 20.66
CA VAL A 126 15.55 2.98 20.55
C VAL A 126 16.23 1.80 19.91
N ARG A 127 16.20 0.65 20.56
CA ARG A 127 16.81 -0.58 20.09
C ARG A 127 15.79 -1.70 20.12
N PHE A 128 15.87 -2.62 19.16
CA PHE A 128 15.03 -3.81 19.18
C PHE A 128 15.73 -5.00 18.55
N ARG A 129 15.19 -6.18 18.84
CA ARG A 129 15.60 -7.46 18.28
C ARG A 129 14.39 -8.33 18.01
N LEU A 130 14.41 -9.04 16.89
CA LEU A 130 13.37 -9.97 16.48
C LEU A 130 13.90 -11.42 16.58
N TRP A 131 13.09 -12.31 17.13
CA TRP A 131 13.39 -13.72 17.30
C TRP A 131 12.36 -14.58 16.56
N ASP A 132 12.84 -15.61 15.85
CA ASP A 132 12.04 -16.74 15.41
C ASP A 132 11.93 -17.70 16.59
N VAL A 133 10.77 -17.79 17.19
CA VAL A 133 10.50 -18.66 18.36
C VAL A 133 10.43 -20.12 17.93
N VAL A 134 9.93 -20.41 16.71
CA VAL A 134 9.80 -21.77 16.19
C VAL A 134 11.17 -22.41 15.98
N ARG A 135 12.12 -21.66 15.38
CA ARG A 135 13.48 -22.14 15.13
C ARG A 135 14.47 -21.83 16.26
N GLY A 136 14.11 -20.92 17.18
CA GLY A 136 14.99 -20.43 18.23
C GLY A 136 16.14 -19.57 17.70
N GLN A 137 15.91 -18.84 16.59
CA GLN A 137 16.91 -18.06 15.88
C GLN A 137 16.71 -16.56 16.05
N ASP A 138 17.81 -15.84 16.08
CA ASP A 138 17.85 -14.39 16.00
C ASP A 138 17.66 -13.96 14.53
N LEU A 139 16.61 -13.20 14.24
CA LEU A 139 16.33 -12.65 12.92
C LEU A 139 16.95 -11.25 12.71
N GLY A 140 17.68 -10.75 13.71
CA GLY A 140 18.33 -9.44 13.68
C GLY A 140 17.51 -8.36 14.39
N GLY A 141 18.04 -7.15 14.34
CA GLY A 141 17.45 -5.96 14.95
C GLY A 141 18.12 -4.70 14.44
N GLN A 142 17.67 -3.56 14.93
CA GLN A 142 18.21 -2.25 14.58
C GLN A 142 18.26 -1.33 15.80
N SER A 143 19.02 -0.24 15.67
CA SER A 143 19.06 0.85 16.65
C SER A 143 18.85 2.19 15.96
N PHE A 144 18.18 3.11 16.66
CA PHE A 144 17.86 4.45 16.16
C PHE A 144 18.14 5.48 17.23
N VAL A 145 18.84 6.54 16.89
CA VAL A 145 18.99 7.72 17.77
C VAL A 145 18.21 8.86 17.14
N VAL A 146 17.10 9.26 17.77
CA VAL A 146 16.11 10.16 17.18
C VAL A 146 15.62 11.22 18.16
N THR A 147 14.98 12.27 17.65
CA THR A 147 14.26 13.25 18.46
C THR A 147 12.95 12.68 18.99
N GLN A 148 12.37 13.35 19.98
CA GLN A 148 11.06 12.97 20.51
C GLN A 148 9.96 12.92 19.42
N GLY A 149 10.01 13.84 18.45
CA GLY A 149 9.02 13.92 17.36
C GLY A 149 9.07 12.72 16.41
N ASP A 150 10.22 12.04 16.31
CA ASP A 150 10.46 10.95 15.39
C ASP A 150 10.19 9.56 16.00
N LEU A 151 9.83 9.48 17.30
CA LEU A 151 9.64 8.19 17.97
C LEU A 151 8.54 7.34 17.31
N ARG A 152 7.43 7.94 16.85
CA ARG A 152 6.40 7.20 16.11
C ARG A 152 6.94 6.63 14.80
N LEU A 153 7.69 7.44 14.05
CA LEU A 153 8.31 6.99 12.80
C LEU A 153 9.24 5.81 13.04
N VAL A 154 9.97 5.81 14.17
CA VAL A 154 10.82 4.66 14.56
C VAL A 154 9.97 3.43 14.83
N ALA A 155 8.85 3.54 15.54
CA ALA A 155 7.94 2.42 15.77
C ALA A 155 7.44 1.82 14.45
N HIS A 156 7.01 2.66 13.49
CA HIS A 156 6.59 2.23 12.16
C HIS A 156 7.71 1.56 11.35
N ARG A 157 8.96 2.04 11.48
CA ARG A 157 10.13 1.37 10.85
C ARG A 157 10.43 0.02 11.47
N ILE A 158 10.22 -0.14 12.78
CA ILE A 158 10.30 -1.44 13.44
C ILE A 158 9.22 -2.38 12.91
N SER A 159 8.00 -1.87 12.72
CA SER A 159 6.90 -2.63 12.10
C SER A 159 7.25 -3.07 10.68
N ASP A 160 7.82 -2.17 9.86
CA ASP A 160 8.29 -2.49 8.49
C ASP A 160 9.33 -3.61 8.49
N PHE A 161 10.31 -3.52 9.39
CA PHE A 161 11.35 -4.55 9.53
C PHE A 161 10.77 -5.91 9.91
N ILE A 162 9.89 -5.95 10.92
CA ILE A 162 9.25 -7.18 11.38
C ILE A 162 8.41 -7.77 10.26
N TYR A 163 7.61 -6.96 9.60
CA TYR A 163 6.77 -7.37 8.48
C TYR A 163 7.60 -8.00 7.36
N GLU A 164 8.64 -7.31 6.90
CA GLU A 164 9.53 -7.79 5.83
C GLU A 164 10.24 -9.10 6.22
N LYS A 165 10.74 -9.20 7.46
CA LYS A 165 11.44 -10.40 7.94
C LYS A 165 10.52 -11.62 8.02
N LEU A 166 9.26 -11.44 8.34
CA LEU A 166 8.32 -12.55 8.58
C LEU A 166 7.48 -12.90 7.35
N THR A 167 7.24 -11.94 6.44
CA THR A 167 6.42 -12.17 5.23
C THR A 167 7.25 -12.23 3.94
N GLY A 168 8.46 -11.67 3.93
CA GLY A 168 9.28 -11.48 2.73
C GLY A 168 8.87 -10.28 1.88
N GLU A 169 7.81 -9.55 2.26
CA GLU A 169 7.30 -8.39 1.56
C GLU A 169 7.70 -7.10 2.31
N ARG A 170 7.97 -6.03 1.57
CA ARG A 170 8.32 -4.74 2.18
C ARG A 170 7.14 -4.17 2.95
N GLY A 171 7.36 -3.75 4.19
CA GLY A 171 6.39 -3.01 4.99
C GLY A 171 6.16 -1.59 4.45
N VAL A 172 4.99 -1.03 4.79
CA VAL A 172 4.58 0.33 4.37
C VAL A 172 4.11 1.20 5.54
N PHE A 173 4.36 0.76 6.79
CA PHE A 173 3.88 1.44 8.00
C PHE A 173 4.58 2.78 8.22
N SER A 174 5.85 2.92 7.84
CA SER A 174 6.61 4.18 7.93
C SER A 174 6.32 5.17 6.79
N THR A 175 5.28 4.90 5.97
CA THR A 175 4.82 5.84 4.94
C THR A 175 3.85 6.88 5.51
N ARG A 176 3.51 7.87 4.68
CA ARG A 176 2.53 8.89 5.02
C ARG A 176 1.37 8.89 4.03
N ILE A 177 0.20 9.23 4.52
CA ILE A 177 -0.98 9.46 3.67
C ILE A 177 -1.22 10.95 3.49
N VAL A 178 -1.75 11.31 2.32
CA VAL A 178 -2.28 12.64 2.04
C VAL A 178 -3.76 12.51 1.67
N TYR A 179 -4.59 13.34 2.27
CA TYR A 179 -6.03 13.30 2.04
C TYR A 179 -6.67 14.67 2.17
N VAL A 180 -7.88 14.80 1.66
CA VAL A 180 -8.65 16.04 1.74
C VAL A 180 -9.89 15.81 2.57
N THR A 181 -10.16 16.74 3.49
CA THR A 181 -11.42 16.80 4.22
C THR A 181 -12.22 18.02 3.80
N LYS A 182 -13.56 17.92 3.90
CA LYS A 182 -14.48 19.04 3.76
C LYS A 182 -15.27 19.22 5.06
N ALA A 183 -15.18 20.41 5.65
CA ALA A 183 -15.96 20.79 6.82
C ALA A 183 -16.71 22.10 6.50
N GLY A 184 -18.03 22.02 6.40
CA GLY A 184 -18.85 23.13 5.90
C GLY A 184 -18.43 23.54 4.48
N THR A 185 -17.98 24.78 4.30
CA THR A 185 -17.48 25.33 3.04
C THR A 185 -15.97 25.25 2.90
N ARG A 186 -15.24 24.70 3.87
CA ARG A 186 -13.79 24.69 3.89
C ARG A 186 -13.24 23.32 3.52
N PHE A 187 -12.27 23.31 2.63
CA PHE A 187 -11.50 22.13 2.21
C PHE A 187 -10.12 22.21 2.85
N SER A 188 -9.62 21.12 3.39
CA SER A 188 -8.29 21.07 4.00
C SER A 188 -7.52 19.86 3.48
N LEU A 189 -6.28 20.10 3.04
CA LEU A 189 -5.31 19.09 2.66
C LEU A 189 -4.53 18.69 3.90
N TRP A 190 -4.55 17.41 4.25
CA TRP A 190 -3.91 16.85 5.42
C TRP A 190 -2.81 15.87 5.05
N VAL A 191 -1.80 15.83 5.88
CA VAL A 191 -0.75 14.81 5.89
C VAL A 191 -0.78 14.12 7.24
N ALA A 192 -0.75 12.79 7.24
CA ALA A 192 -0.71 11.98 8.45
C ALA A 192 0.22 10.78 8.27
N ASP A 193 0.56 10.10 9.38
CA ASP A 193 1.17 8.79 9.35
C ASP A 193 0.23 7.78 8.67
N ALA A 194 0.74 6.63 8.24
CA ALA A 194 -0.07 5.63 7.52
C ALA A 194 -1.26 5.11 8.33
N ASP A 195 -1.19 5.20 9.65
CA ASP A 195 -2.27 4.80 10.58
C ASP A 195 -3.31 5.92 10.84
N GLY A 196 -3.13 7.09 10.22
CA GLY A 196 -4.01 8.25 10.35
C GLY A 196 -3.67 9.16 11.52
N GLU A 197 -2.76 8.78 12.38
CA GLU A 197 -2.30 9.59 13.50
C GLU A 197 -1.35 10.72 13.07
N ASN A 198 -1.02 11.61 13.98
CA ASN A 198 -0.11 12.74 13.73
C ASN A 198 -0.54 13.62 12.54
N ALA A 199 -1.85 13.75 12.32
CA ALA A 199 -2.40 14.51 11.21
C ALA A 199 -2.11 16.01 11.32
N GLN A 200 -1.51 16.57 10.27
CA GLN A 200 -1.19 18.00 10.17
C GLN A 200 -1.83 18.61 8.93
N SER A 201 -2.43 19.79 9.08
CA SER A 201 -3.00 20.53 7.95
C SER A 201 -1.89 21.19 7.15
N ALA A 202 -1.70 20.74 5.90
CA ALA A 202 -0.77 21.34 4.97
C ALA A 202 -1.33 22.60 4.30
N LEU A 203 -2.65 22.62 4.05
CA LEU A 203 -3.33 23.72 3.37
C LEU A 203 -4.82 23.72 3.73
N SER A 204 -5.41 24.92 3.78
CA SER A 204 -6.85 25.11 3.90
C SER A 204 -7.35 26.13 2.88
N SER A 205 -8.49 25.87 2.22
CA SER A 205 -9.07 26.68 1.17
C SER A 205 -10.59 26.74 1.27
N PRO A 206 -11.25 27.84 0.94
CA PRO A 206 -12.70 27.90 0.77
C PRO A 206 -13.15 27.18 -0.51
N GLU A 207 -12.24 27.00 -1.47
CA GLU A 207 -12.50 26.36 -2.75
C GLU A 207 -12.03 24.89 -2.74
N PRO A 208 -12.62 24.01 -3.58
CA PRO A 208 -12.27 22.60 -3.62
C PRO A 208 -10.79 22.35 -3.86
N ILE A 209 -10.27 21.36 -3.14
CA ILE A 209 -8.99 20.70 -3.35
C ILE A 209 -9.27 19.24 -3.66
N ILE A 210 -8.70 18.69 -4.74
CA ILE A 210 -8.91 17.30 -5.13
C ILE A 210 -7.63 16.65 -5.67
N SER A 211 -7.63 15.34 -5.79
CA SER A 211 -6.58 14.53 -6.43
C SER A 211 -5.16 14.81 -5.91
N PRO A 212 -4.93 14.76 -4.59
CA PRO A 212 -3.57 14.88 -4.07
C PRO A 212 -2.73 13.66 -4.46
N ALA A 213 -1.46 13.89 -4.81
CA ALA A 213 -0.50 12.85 -5.19
C ALA A 213 0.88 13.17 -4.60
N TRP A 214 1.47 12.20 -3.89
CA TRP A 214 2.83 12.30 -3.35
C TRP A 214 3.89 12.22 -4.44
N SER A 215 4.92 13.05 -4.33
CA SER A 215 6.18 12.82 -5.05
C SER A 215 6.87 11.55 -4.52
N PRO A 216 7.65 10.84 -5.35
CA PRO A 216 8.30 9.57 -4.96
C PRO A 216 9.21 9.70 -3.73
N ASN A 217 9.81 10.87 -3.51
CA ASN A 217 10.66 11.15 -2.35
C ASN A 217 9.87 11.60 -1.09
N GLY A 218 8.53 11.75 -1.20
CA GLY A 218 7.67 12.18 -0.11
C GLY A 218 7.86 13.64 0.34
N GLY A 219 8.61 14.46 -0.42
CA GLY A 219 8.86 15.86 -0.09
C GLY A 219 7.81 16.83 -0.61
N GLN A 220 7.05 16.44 -1.63
CA GLN A 220 6.11 17.30 -2.32
C GLN A 220 4.76 16.62 -2.53
N ILE A 221 3.71 17.43 -2.64
CA ILE A 221 2.34 16.99 -2.95
C ILE A 221 1.85 17.78 -4.15
N ALA A 222 1.53 17.10 -5.26
CA ALA A 222 0.77 17.69 -6.35
C ALA A 222 -0.72 17.57 -6.05
N TYR A 223 -1.52 18.58 -6.38
CA TYR A 223 -2.97 18.55 -6.19
C TYR A 223 -3.67 19.53 -7.13
N VAL A 224 -4.97 19.34 -7.32
CA VAL A 224 -5.82 20.26 -8.08
C VAL A 224 -6.51 21.22 -7.11
N SER A 225 -6.45 22.52 -7.41
CA SER A 225 -7.14 23.59 -6.69
C SER A 225 -8.12 24.32 -7.59
N PHE A 226 -9.26 24.73 -7.03
CA PHE A 226 -10.26 25.55 -7.69
C PHE A 226 -10.21 27.05 -7.26
N GLU A 227 -9.19 27.47 -6.52
CA GLU A 227 -9.01 28.86 -6.09
C GLU A 227 -9.08 29.88 -7.23
N SER A 228 -8.68 29.49 -8.45
CA SER A 228 -8.75 30.32 -9.67
C SER A 228 -10.11 30.24 -10.38
N ARG A 229 -11.16 29.73 -9.74
CA ARG A 229 -12.50 29.46 -10.31
C ARG A 229 -12.48 28.49 -11.50
N LYS A 230 -11.38 27.81 -11.72
CA LYS A 230 -11.19 26.69 -12.64
C LYS A 230 -10.16 25.74 -12.03
N PRO A 231 -10.14 24.46 -12.44
CA PRO A 231 -9.13 23.54 -11.95
C PRO A 231 -7.74 23.90 -12.46
N VAL A 232 -6.78 24.05 -11.54
CA VAL A 232 -5.36 24.29 -11.78
C VAL A 232 -4.53 23.34 -10.92
N VAL A 233 -3.33 22.99 -11.36
CA VAL A 233 -2.45 22.09 -10.63
C VAL A 233 -1.37 22.86 -9.89
N TYR A 234 -1.26 22.61 -8.60
CA TYR A 234 -0.18 23.11 -7.74
C TYR A 234 0.72 21.96 -7.30
N VAL A 235 1.96 22.29 -7.02
CA VAL A 235 2.88 21.49 -6.21
C VAL A 235 3.16 22.23 -4.91
N HIS A 236 3.00 21.54 -3.80
CA HIS A 236 3.21 22.01 -2.43
C HIS A 236 4.42 21.31 -1.83
N ASP A 237 5.39 22.05 -1.36
CA ASP A 237 6.54 21.55 -0.61
C ASP A 237 6.15 21.37 0.86
N VAL A 238 6.25 20.15 1.35
CA VAL A 238 5.74 19.79 2.69
C VAL A 238 6.57 20.41 3.81
N ALA A 239 7.88 20.55 3.61
CA ALA A 239 8.78 21.07 4.64
C ALA A 239 8.67 22.59 4.80
N THR A 240 8.48 23.32 3.69
CA THR A 240 8.48 24.78 3.68
C THR A 240 7.09 25.40 3.59
N GLY A 241 6.06 24.63 3.25
CA GLY A 241 4.71 25.11 2.97
C GLY A 241 4.58 25.91 1.67
N ARG A 242 5.66 26.02 0.87
CA ARG A 242 5.65 26.80 -0.38
C ARG A 242 4.85 26.07 -1.45
N ARG A 243 4.05 26.85 -2.21
CA ARG A 243 3.26 26.36 -3.33
C ARG A 243 3.77 26.92 -4.64
N ARG A 244 3.81 26.07 -5.67
CA ARG A 244 4.15 26.45 -7.04
C ARG A 244 3.02 26.05 -7.98
N LEU A 245 2.53 26.98 -8.79
CA LEU A 245 1.54 26.72 -9.83
C LEU A 245 2.25 26.03 -11.00
N ILE A 246 1.80 24.83 -11.35
CA ILE A 246 2.43 23.98 -12.38
C ILE A 246 1.62 24.00 -13.67
N ALA A 247 0.30 23.84 -13.59
CA ALA A 247 -0.56 23.86 -14.78
C ALA A 247 -1.73 24.82 -14.58
N ASN A 248 -1.80 25.82 -15.46
CA ASN A 248 -2.88 26.81 -15.56
C ASN A 248 -3.22 27.10 -17.02
N PHE A 249 -3.33 26.04 -17.81
CA PHE A 249 -3.69 26.17 -19.23
C PHE A 249 -5.19 26.44 -19.40
N ARG A 250 -5.61 26.84 -20.60
CA ARG A 250 -7.02 26.97 -20.95
C ARG A 250 -7.74 25.65 -20.69
N GLY A 251 -8.98 25.71 -20.20
CA GLY A 251 -9.78 24.54 -19.88
C GLY A 251 -9.40 23.90 -18.54
N SER A 252 -9.62 22.59 -18.44
CA SER A 252 -9.34 21.80 -17.23
C SER A 252 -7.86 21.42 -17.13
N ASN A 253 -7.33 21.47 -15.91
CA ASN A 253 -5.99 21.01 -15.53
C ASN A 253 -6.16 20.08 -14.33
N SER A 254 -5.97 18.78 -14.50
CA SER A 254 -6.38 17.77 -13.51
C SER A 254 -5.49 16.54 -13.48
N ALA A 255 -5.80 15.62 -12.55
CA ALA A 255 -5.19 14.31 -12.40
C ALA A 255 -3.65 14.33 -12.42
N PRO A 256 -2.98 15.09 -11.52
CA PRO A 256 -1.54 15.07 -11.44
C PRO A 256 -1.03 13.71 -10.97
N ALA A 257 0.00 13.19 -11.63
CA ALA A 257 0.69 11.96 -11.24
C ALA A 257 2.20 12.13 -11.46
N TRP A 258 2.99 11.83 -10.44
CA TRP A 258 4.44 11.93 -10.52
C TRP A 258 5.06 10.77 -11.29
N ALA A 259 6.03 11.08 -12.11
CA ALA A 259 6.93 10.07 -12.65
C ALA A 259 7.85 9.53 -11.54
N PRO A 260 8.36 8.30 -11.66
CA PRO A 260 9.25 7.70 -10.66
C PRO A 260 10.54 8.50 -10.40
N ASP A 261 10.96 9.33 -11.35
CA ASP A 261 12.14 10.20 -11.22
C ASP A 261 11.90 11.39 -10.26
N GLY A 262 10.64 11.68 -9.91
CA GLY A 262 10.26 12.80 -9.04
C GLY A 262 10.48 14.19 -9.66
N ARG A 263 10.71 14.29 -10.96
CA ARG A 263 10.95 15.54 -11.68
C ARG A 263 9.81 15.86 -12.62
N THR A 264 9.30 14.86 -13.30
CA THR A 264 8.25 14.98 -14.30
C THR A 264 6.88 14.72 -13.67
N LEU A 265 5.91 15.55 -14.01
CA LEU A 265 4.51 15.40 -13.58
C LEU A 265 3.61 15.17 -14.80
N ALA A 266 2.92 14.04 -14.85
CA ALA A 266 1.85 13.82 -15.81
C ALA A 266 0.59 14.55 -15.34
N VAL A 267 -0.11 15.22 -16.26
CA VAL A 267 -1.35 15.94 -16.00
C VAL A 267 -2.34 15.75 -17.14
N THR A 268 -3.63 15.80 -16.84
CA THR A 268 -4.68 15.81 -17.87
C THR A 268 -5.10 17.25 -18.16
N LEU A 269 -5.00 17.67 -19.42
CA LEU A 269 -5.36 19.01 -19.88
C LEU A 269 -6.44 18.93 -20.96
N SER A 270 -7.40 19.87 -20.97
CA SER A 270 -8.39 20.03 -22.05
C SER A 270 -8.16 21.29 -22.89
N ARG A 271 -6.92 21.79 -22.92
CA ARG A 271 -6.55 23.06 -23.59
C ARG A 271 -6.84 23.08 -25.10
N ASP A 272 -6.77 21.92 -25.74
CA ASP A 272 -6.93 21.77 -27.20
C ASP A 272 -8.31 21.16 -27.59
N GLY A 273 -9.32 21.30 -26.68
CA GLY A 273 -10.69 20.85 -26.88
C GLY A 273 -11.06 19.58 -26.11
N SER A 274 -10.43 18.44 -26.39
CA SER A 274 -10.59 17.19 -25.65
C SER A 274 -9.54 17.01 -24.54
N SER A 275 -9.84 16.18 -23.54
CA SER A 275 -8.89 15.84 -22.49
C SER A 275 -7.76 14.97 -23.06
N GLN A 276 -6.53 15.41 -22.87
CA GLN A 276 -5.30 14.75 -23.30
C GLN A 276 -4.33 14.65 -22.12
N LEU A 277 -3.43 13.67 -22.16
CA LEU A 277 -2.35 13.51 -21.20
C LEU A 277 -1.10 14.28 -21.65
N TYR A 278 -0.53 15.07 -20.74
CA TYR A 278 0.68 15.82 -20.96
C TYR A 278 1.68 15.57 -19.85
N THR A 279 2.97 15.78 -20.11
CA THR A 279 4.04 15.81 -19.11
C THR A 279 4.58 17.22 -18.96
N ILE A 280 4.93 17.57 -17.71
CA ILE A 280 5.51 18.86 -17.32
C ILE A 280 6.72 18.55 -16.45
N ASP A 281 7.88 19.13 -16.77
CA ASP A 281 9.12 19.03 -16.00
C ASP A 281 9.24 20.12 -14.94
#